data_4fdd3fd174360c777af02b59fdbd630c
#
_entry.id   4fdd3fd174360c777af02b59fdbd630c
#
_cell.length_a   1.000
_cell.length_b   1.000
_cell.length_c   1.000
_cell.angle_alpha   90.00
_cell.angle_beta   90.00
_cell.angle_gamma   90.00
#
_symmetry.space_group_name_H-M   'P 1'
#
loop_
_entity.id
_entity.type
_entity.pdbx_description
1 polymer ?
#
loop_
_entity_poly.entity_id
_entity_poly.type
_entity_poly.pdbx_seq_one_letter_code
_entity_poly.pdbx_strand_id
1 'polypeptide(L)'
;MGFILVFRLLFTTFAALYIIIYKNMEQKENKMIILNYQLYSVENGERQLQEQTTKEHPFQFISGFGISLDALEQRVLGIEKGQEFELTLEPSQAFGVHDPECVHKLKREIFEIDGKFDSQNIYEGAVITLTDVEGHHFMAQVAKVEDDGVTVDTNHPYAGKTLCFTGEVLENRPATDDEVTALIKHMTGSCGGCKGCGSEGSCEEGKCGEGGCGGCH
;
A
#
# COMPACT_ATOMS: atom_id res chain seq x y z
N MET A 1 3.76 60.50 -18.38
CA MET A 1 4.38 59.93 -17.18
C MET A 1 3.62 58.73 -16.56
N GLY A 2 2.52 58.27 -17.15
CA GLY A 2 1.70 57.17 -16.61
C GLY A 2 2.06 55.76 -17.09
N PHE A 3 2.76 55.58 -18.19
CA PHE A 3 3.01 54.27 -18.80
C PHE A 3 4.11 53.44 -18.10
N ILE A 4 5.05 54.08 -17.45
CA ILE A 4 6.19 53.41 -16.78
C ILE A 4 5.78 52.78 -15.45
N LEU A 5 4.76 53.33 -14.77
CA LEU A 5 4.28 52.83 -13.49
C LEU A 5 3.48 51.53 -13.65
N VAL A 6 2.69 51.40 -14.70
CA VAL A 6 1.86 50.20 -14.98
C VAL A 6 2.74 49.00 -15.38
N PHE A 7 3.83 49.24 -16.12
CA PHE A 7 4.76 48.19 -16.52
C PHE A 7 5.55 47.62 -15.34
N ARG A 8 5.84 48.44 -14.34
CA ARG A 8 6.55 47.97 -13.12
C ARG A 8 5.67 47.14 -12.19
N LEU A 9 4.35 47.44 -12.13
CA LEU A 9 3.40 46.64 -11.33
C LEU A 9 3.15 45.26 -11.94
N LEU A 10 3.07 45.15 -13.27
CA LEU A 10 2.87 43.88 -13.97
C LEU A 10 4.07 42.95 -13.85
N PHE A 11 5.30 43.49 -13.85
CA PHE A 11 6.51 42.66 -13.67
C PHE A 11 6.66 42.08 -12.27
N THR A 12 6.23 42.81 -11.24
CA THR A 12 6.29 42.32 -9.86
C THR A 12 5.24 41.22 -9.59
N THR A 13 4.06 41.32 -10.22
CA THR A 13 3.03 40.28 -10.10
C THR A 13 3.40 38.98 -10.85
N PHE A 14 4.03 39.11 -12.05
CA PHE A 14 4.50 37.96 -12.81
C PHE A 14 5.68 37.25 -12.10
N ALA A 15 6.61 37.99 -11.52
CA ALA A 15 7.71 37.43 -10.75
C ALA A 15 7.20 36.74 -9.46
N ALA A 16 6.23 37.33 -8.76
CA ALA A 16 5.62 36.72 -7.59
C ALA A 16 4.83 35.45 -7.96
N LEU A 17 4.07 35.46 -9.05
CA LEU A 17 3.36 34.31 -9.55
C LEU A 17 4.33 33.19 -10.00
N TYR A 18 5.41 33.55 -10.69
CA TYR A 18 6.46 32.64 -11.11
C TYR A 18 7.18 31.99 -9.91
N ILE A 19 7.48 32.76 -8.87
CA ILE A 19 8.07 32.25 -7.62
C ILE A 19 7.10 31.33 -6.88
N ILE A 20 5.79 31.63 -6.88
CA ILE A 20 4.76 30.79 -6.27
C ILE A 20 4.62 29.49 -7.06
N ILE A 21 4.59 29.55 -8.41
CA ILE A 21 4.54 28.38 -9.27
C ILE A 21 5.82 27.55 -9.13
N TYR A 22 7.00 28.20 -9.08
CA TYR A 22 8.28 27.52 -8.91
C TYR A 22 8.41 26.86 -7.53
N LYS A 23 7.90 27.49 -6.46
CA LYS A 23 7.82 26.88 -5.12
C LYS A 23 6.85 25.71 -5.06
N ASN A 24 5.76 25.73 -5.84
CA ASN A 24 4.83 24.61 -5.95
C ASN A 24 5.34 23.50 -6.90
N MET A 25 6.35 23.78 -7.72
CA MET A 25 7.12 22.80 -8.51
C MET A 25 8.40 22.34 -7.78
N GLU A 26 8.62 22.74 -6.53
CA GLU A 26 9.63 22.10 -5.71
C GLU A 26 9.30 20.60 -5.70
N GLN A 27 10.15 19.85 -6.36
CA GLN A 27 10.11 18.39 -6.45
C GLN A 27 9.71 17.87 -5.08
N LYS A 28 8.61 17.17 -5.04
CA LYS A 28 8.15 16.50 -3.82
C LYS A 28 9.28 15.54 -3.44
N GLU A 29 10.25 16.04 -2.65
CA GLU A 29 11.37 15.22 -2.22
C GLU A 29 10.82 14.00 -1.54
N ASN A 30 11.14 12.83 -2.09
CA ASN A 30 10.77 11.59 -1.46
C ASN A 30 11.43 11.51 -0.08
N LYS A 31 10.65 11.21 0.93
CA LYS A 31 11.15 11.08 2.29
C LYS A 31 11.13 9.63 2.73
N MET A 32 12.19 9.20 3.38
CA MET A 32 12.22 7.97 4.15
C MET A 32 11.53 8.23 5.48
N ILE A 33 10.44 7.52 5.73
CA ILE A 33 9.63 7.63 6.94
C ILE A 33 9.62 6.28 7.63
N ILE A 34 9.91 6.30 8.93
CA ILE A 34 9.87 5.13 9.80
C ILE A 34 8.92 5.44 10.96
N LEU A 35 7.91 4.60 11.12
CA LEU A 35 6.84 4.76 12.10
C LEU A 35 6.77 3.56 13.05
N ASN A 36 6.47 3.86 14.29
CA ASN A 36 5.88 2.88 15.20
C ASN A 36 4.43 3.27 15.46
N TYR A 37 3.47 2.39 15.14
CA TYR A 37 2.05 2.72 15.25
C TYR A 37 1.22 1.56 15.77
N GLN A 38 0.03 1.92 16.22
CA GLN A 38 -1.08 1.03 16.51
C GLN A 38 -2.26 1.44 15.64
N LEU A 39 -2.88 0.46 14.99
CA LEU A 39 -4.08 0.63 14.18
C LEU A 39 -5.27 0.07 14.93
N TYR A 40 -6.28 0.89 15.11
CA TYR A 40 -7.56 0.50 15.70
C TYR A 40 -8.69 0.64 14.68
N SER A 41 -9.61 -0.33 14.66
CA SER A 41 -10.94 -0.09 14.11
C SER A 41 -11.83 0.54 15.17
N VAL A 42 -12.71 1.43 14.74
CA VAL A 42 -13.65 2.11 15.63
C VAL A 42 -15.06 1.69 15.22
N GLU A 43 -15.73 0.92 16.08
CA GLU A 43 -17.11 0.46 15.88
C GLU A 43 -17.94 0.86 17.11
N ASN A 44 -19.06 1.54 16.90
CA ASN A 44 -19.95 2.01 17.99
C ASN A 44 -19.26 2.85 19.09
N GLY A 45 -18.14 3.53 18.73
CA GLY A 45 -17.33 4.32 19.66
C GLY A 45 -16.31 3.51 20.47
N GLU A 46 -16.25 2.20 20.28
CA GLU A 46 -15.21 1.34 20.86
C GLU A 46 -14.05 1.16 19.90
N ARG A 47 -12.82 1.20 20.45
CA ARG A 47 -11.57 1.00 19.68
C ARG A 47 -11.12 -0.44 19.85
N GLN A 48 -10.98 -1.16 18.76
CA GLN A 48 -10.43 -2.51 18.74
C GLN A 48 -9.09 -2.52 18.04
N LEU A 49 -8.03 -2.96 18.73
CA LEU A 49 -6.69 -3.07 18.14
C LEU A 49 -6.70 -4.12 17.02
N GLN A 50 -6.26 -3.71 15.84
CA GLN A 50 -6.18 -4.54 14.64
C GLN A 50 -4.73 -4.93 14.32
N GLU A 51 -3.84 -3.94 14.40
CA GLU A 51 -2.44 -4.10 14.04
C GLU A 51 -1.56 -3.23 14.95
N GLN A 52 -0.36 -3.71 15.20
CA GLN A 52 0.64 -2.98 15.96
C GLN A 52 2.04 -3.28 15.42
N THR A 53 2.82 -2.25 15.18
CA THR A 53 4.25 -2.37 14.93
C THR A 53 5.03 -2.27 16.24
N THR A 54 6.29 -2.69 16.22
CA THR A 54 7.22 -2.58 17.35
C THR A 54 8.45 -1.78 16.97
N LYS A 55 9.21 -1.32 17.97
CA LYS A 55 10.47 -0.60 17.69
C LYS A 55 11.52 -1.48 17.01
N GLU A 56 11.41 -2.81 17.15
CA GLU A 56 12.29 -3.77 16.49
C GLU A 56 11.86 -4.05 15.04
N HIS A 57 10.56 -3.94 14.77
CA HIS A 57 9.94 -4.11 13.45
C HIS A 57 9.02 -2.92 13.16
N PRO A 58 9.59 -1.74 12.91
CA PRO A 58 8.82 -0.55 12.58
C PRO A 58 8.30 -0.62 11.14
N PHE A 59 7.24 0.10 10.86
CA PHE A 59 6.79 0.31 9.49
C PHE A 59 7.65 1.37 8.83
N GLN A 60 8.22 1.05 7.67
CA GLN A 60 9.07 1.96 6.92
C GLN A 60 8.61 2.07 5.47
N PHE A 61 8.61 3.27 4.95
CA PHE A 61 8.27 3.52 3.55
C PHE A 61 8.93 4.78 3.01
N ILE A 62 9.01 4.87 1.69
CA ILE A 62 9.41 6.10 1.00
C ILE A 62 8.15 6.76 0.46
N SER A 63 7.98 8.06 0.76
CA SER A 63 6.81 8.82 0.34
C SER A 63 6.73 8.94 -1.18
N GLY A 64 5.51 9.00 -1.73
CA GLY A 64 5.25 9.18 -3.15
C GLY A 64 5.18 7.89 -3.98
N PHE A 65 5.33 6.71 -3.37
CA PHE A 65 5.28 5.42 -4.05
C PHE A 65 4.02 4.61 -3.78
N GLY A 66 3.05 5.17 -3.04
CA GLY A 66 1.77 4.49 -2.77
C GLY A 66 1.90 3.24 -1.87
N ILE A 67 2.93 3.17 -1.03
CA ILE A 67 3.16 2.05 -0.10
C ILE A 67 2.26 2.18 1.14
N SER A 68 1.95 3.41 1.52
CA SER A 68 1.11 3.78 2.65
C SER A 68 -0.22 4.36 2.16
N LEU A 69 -1.23 4.40 3.03
CA LEU A 69 -2.45 5.17 2.76
C LEU A 69 -2.09 6.64 2.57
N ASP A 70 -2.64 7.26 1.53
CA ASP A 70 -2.35 8.66 1.18
C ASP A 70 -2.58 9.62 2.35
N ALA A 71 -3.66 9.42 3.10
CA ALA A 71 -3.99 10.24 4.25
C ALA A 71 -2.98 10.08 5.40
N LEU A 72 -2.47 8.86 5.64
CA LEU A 72 -1.42 8.61 6.62
C LEU A 72 -0.10 9.25 6.15
N GLU A 73 0.27 9.06 4.89
CA GLU A 73 1.47 9.67 4.32
C GLU A 73 1.44 11.19 4.47
N GLN A 74 0.36 11.84 4.03
CA GLN A 74 0.22 13.29 4.15
C GLN A 74 0.30 13.78 5.60
N ARG A 75 -0.28 13.02 6.54
CA ARG A 75 -0.25 13.37 7.97
C ARG A 75 1.16 13.36 8.53
N VAL A 76 1.94 12.31 8.23
CA VAL A 76 3.26 12.10 8.83
C VAL A 76 4.39 12.86 8.14
N LEU A 77 4.20 13.29 6.87
CA LEU A 77 5.20 14.08 6.13
C LEU A 77 5.65 15.36 6.84
N GLY A 78 4.76 16.00 7.61
CA GLY A 78 5.00 17.23 8.34
C GLY A 78 5.41 17.03 9.80
N ILE A 79 5.56 15.79 10.27
CA ILE A 79 5.87 15.47 11.67
C ILE A 79 7.36 15.21 11.81
N GLU A 80 7.98 15.80 12.82
CA GLU A 80 9.40 15.63 13.09
C GLU A 80 9.66 14.32 13.85
N LYS A 81 10.89 13.84 13.75
CA LYS A 81 11.38 12.69 14.51
C LYS A 81 11.09 12.80 16.00
N GLY A 82 10.56 11.74 16.60
CA GLY A 82 10.23 11.65 18.02
C GLY A 82 8.91 12.28 18.41
N GLN A 83 8.14 12.79 17.44
CA GLN A 83 6.80 13.31 17.70
C GLN A 83 5.73 12.25 17.52
N GLU A 84 4.72 12.28 18.37
CA GLU A 84 3.56 11.41 18.29
C GLU A 84 2.52 11.97 17.30
N PHE A 85 1.73 11.08 16.74
CA PHE A 85 0.60 11.43 15.91
C PHE A 85 -0.63 10.58 16.23
N GLU A 86 -1.78 11.18 16.01
CA GLU A 86 -3.06 10.50 15.95
C GLU A 86 -3.77 10.92 14.67
N LEU A 87 -4.38 9.95 14.00
CA LEU A 87 -5.09 10.15 12.74
C LEU A 87 -6.30 9.23 12.70
N THR A 88 -7.49 9.81 12.58
CA THR A 88 -8.72 9.04 12.35
C THR A 88 -9.14 9.20 10.89
N LEU A 89 -9.40 8.08 10.23
CA LEU A 89 -9.78 7.99 8.83
C LEU A 89 -11.17 7.38 8.71
N GLU A 90 -12.04 8.09 8.00
CA GLU A 90 -13.31 7.53 7.56
C GLU A 90 -13.06 6.47 6.47
N PRO A 91 -14.00 5.53 6.25
CA PRO A 91 -13.84 4.45 5.27
C PRO A 91 -13.38 4.94 3.89
N SER A 92 -13.94 6.05 3.40
CA SER A 92 -13.60 6.64 2.09
C SER A 92 -12.16 7.18 1.98
N GLN A 93 -11.51 7.45 3.11
CA GLN A 93 -10.13 7.93 3.19
C GLN A 93 -9.12 6.79 3.46
N ALA A 94 -9.63 5.59 3.73
CA ALA A 94 -8.85 4.40 4.04
C ALA A 94 -9.04 3.32 2.96
N PHE A 95 -9.76 2.25 3.28
CA PHE A 95 -9.94 1.10 2.39
C PHE A 95 -11.28 1.08 1.66
N GLY A 96 -11.98 2.20 1.61
CA GLY A 96 -13.28 2.33 0.96
C GLY A 96 -14.44 1.86 1.83
N VAL A 97 -15.65 2.08 1.31
CA VAL A 97 -16.87 1.55 1.92
C VAL A 97 -17.02 0.07 1.58
N HIS A 98 -17.66 -0.67 2.47
CA HIS A 98 -18.00 -2.07 2.19
C HIS A 98 -19.00 -2.14 1.04
N ASP A 99 -18.66 -2.88 -0.01
CA ASP A 99 -19.50 -3.08 -1.20
C ASP A 99 -20.21 -4.42 -1.13
N PRO A 100 -21.55 -4.44 -1.06
CA PRO A 100 -22.32 -5.67 -1.08
C PRO A 100 -22.17 -6.48 -2.38
N GLU A 101 -21.78 -5.83 -3.50
CA GLU A 101 -21.54 -6.52 -4.77
C GLU A 101 -20.26 -7.38 -4.74
N CYS A 102 -19.36 -7.09 -3.80
CA CYS A 102 -18.16 -7.90 -3.54
C CYS A 102 -18.43 -9.12 -2.62
N VAL A 103 -19.69 -9.34 -2.21
CA VAL A 103 -20.09 -10.52 -1.43
C VAL A 103 -20.74 -11.54 -2.34
N HIS A 104 -20.10 -12.71 -2.50
CA HIS A 104 -20.53 -13.72 -3.45
C HIS A 104 -20.87 -15.03 -2.74
N LYS A 105 -21.98 -15.67 -3.16
CA LYS A 105 -22.30 -17.04 -2.74
C LYS A 105 -21.75 -18.01 -3.76
N LEU A 106 -20.78 -18.80 -3.36
CA LEU A 106 -20.15 -19.83 -4.17
C LEU A 106 -20.71 -21.21 -3.81
N LYS A 107 -20.74 -22.11 -4.79
CA LYS A 107 -21.21 -23.47 -4.56
C LYS A 107 -20.28 -24.23 -3.61
N ARG A 108 -20.86 -25.04 -2.75
CA ARG A 108 -20.14 -25.86 -1.77
C ARG A 108 -19.10 -26.79 -2.41
N GLU A 109 -19.41 -27.31 -3.58
CA GLU A 109 -18.56 -28.23 -4.35
C GLU A 109 -17.16 -27.65 -4.65
N ILE A 110 -17.02 -26.31 -4.74
CA ILE A 110 -15.76 -25.63 -5.00
C ILE A 110 -14.78 -25.80 -3.81
N PHE A 111 -15.33 -26.05 -2.64
CA PHE A 111 -14.59 -26.18 -1.38
C PHE A 111 -14.50 -27.64 -0.90
N GLU A 112 -14.70 -28.59 -1.81
CA GLU A 112 -14.56 -30.02 -1.51
C GLU A 112 -13.23 -30.55 -2.01
N ILE A 113 -12.60 -31.36 -1.18
CA ILE A 113 -11.39 -32.12 -1.51
C ILE A 113 -11.78 -33.60 -1.43
N ASP A 114 -11.59 -34.34 -2.52
CA ASP A 114 -11.98 -35.76 -2.63
C ASP A 114 -13.46 -36.04 -2.29
N GLY A 115 -14.37 -35.11 -2.68
CA GLY A 115 -15.82 -35.20 -2.44
C GLY A 115 -16.22 -34.96 -0.99
N LYS A 116 -15.35 -34.36 -0.16
CA LYS A 116 -15.65 -33.96 1.20
C LYS A 116 -15.37 -32.49 1.39
N PHE A 117 -16.29 -31.80 2.04
CA PHE A 117 -16.12 -30.39 2.37
C PHE A 117 -14.93 -30.18 3.31
N ASP A 118 -14.06 -29.25 2.95
CA ASP A 118 -12.87 -28.90 3.73
C ASP A 118 -13.22 -27.98 4.93
N SER A 119 -13.83 -28.56 5.93
CA SER A 119 -14.21 -27.83 7.16
C SER A 119 -13.01 -27.40 8.01
N GLN A 120 -11.79 -27.85 7.72
CA GLN A 120 -10.60 -27.43 8.46
C GLN A 120 -10.12 -26.06 8.02
N ASN A 121 -10.24 -25.76 6.74
CA ASN A 121 -9.79 -24.49 6.15
C ASN A 121 -10.95 -23.54 5.84
N ILE A 122 -12.18 -24.06 5.67
CA ILE A 122 -13.36 -23.28 5.27
C ILE A 122 -14.33 -23.20 6.45
N TYR A 123 -14.23 -22.12 7.22
CA TYR A 123 -15.12 -21.81 8.35
C TYR A 123 -15.39 -20.30 8.40
N GLU A 124 -16.44 -19.88 9.07
CA GLU A 124 -16.81 -18.46 9.18
C GLU A 124 -15.67 -17.63 9.81
N GLY A 125 -15.25 -16.58 9.11
CA GLY A 125 -14.12 -15.73 9.48
C GLY A 125 -12.77 -16.16 8.89
N ALA A 126 -12.67 -17.36 8.28
CA ALA A 126 -11.44 -17.79 7.61
C ALA A 126 -11.10 -16.89 6.42
N VAL A 127 -9.82 -16.61 6.24
CA VAL A 127 -9.31 -15.92 5.04
C VAL A 127 -8.74 -16.98 4.11
N ILE A 128 -9.29 -17.04 2.89
CA ILE A 128 -8.93 -18.04 1.89
C ILE A 128 -8.43 -17.37 0.62
N THR A 129 -7.60 -18.07 -0.14
CA THR A 129 -7.18 -17.64 -1.47
C THR A 129 -8.07 -18.29 -2.50
N LEU A 130 -8.71 -17.47 -3.31
CA LEU A 130 -9.51 -17.91 -4.46
C LEU A 130 -8.77 -17.56 -5.75
N THR A 131 -9.14 -18.27 -6.82
CA THR A 131 -8.61 -18.02 -8.16
C THR A 131 -9.76 -17.72 -9.09
N ASP A 132 -9.68 -16.63 -9.86
CA ASP A 132 -10.66 -16.30 -10.87
C ASP A 132 -10.51 -17.15 -12.13
N VAL A 133 -11.41 -16.95 -13.09
CA VAL A 133 -11.39 -17.67 -14.37
C VAL A 133 -10.18 -17.33 -15.26
N GLU A 134 -9.50 -16.23 -14.97
CA GLU A 134 -8.32 -15.76 -15.68
C GLU A 134 -7.02 -16.25 -15.02
N GLY A 135 -7.13 -16.91 -13.86
CA GLY A 135 -6.01 -17.47 -13.09
C GLY A 135 -5.41 -16.50 -12.08
N HIS A 136 -6.03 -15.34 -11.82
CA HIS A 136 -5.56 -14.42 -10.80
C HIS A 136 -5.97 -14.91 -9.41
N HIS A 137 -5.03 -14.83 -8.48
CA HIS A 137 -5.27 -15.17 -7.09
C HIS A 137 -5.68 -13.93 -6.30
N PHE A 138 -6.74 -14.07 -5.51
CA PHE A 138 -7.20 -13.02 -4.61
C PHE A 138 -7.63 -13.60 -3.27
N MET A 139 -7.58 -12.78 -2.24
CA MET A 139 -8.00 -13.19 -0.89
C MET A 139 -9.46 -12.87 -0.67
N ALA A 140 -10.19 -13.77 -0.01
CA ALA A 140 -11.56 -13.57 0.39
C ALA A 140 -11.77 -14.06 1.81
N GLN A 141 -12.64 -13.37 2.54
CA GLN A 141 -13.05 -13.81 3.87
C GLN A 141 -14.34 -14.65 3.76
N VAL A 142 -14.38 -15.78 4.43
CA VAL A 142 -15.59 -16.59 4.54
C VAL A 142 -16.56 -15.88 5.49
N ALA A 143 -17.64 -15.33 4.93
CA ALA A 143 -18.67 -14.64 5.71
C ALA A 143 -19.66 -15.62 6.33
N LYS A 144 -20.03 -16.68 5.60
CA LYS A 144 -20.99 -17.67 6.08
C LYS A 144 -20.82 -19.02 5.37
N VAL A 145 -20.99 -20.11 6.10
CA VAL A 145 -21.00 -21.48 5.57
C VAL A 145 -22.41 -22.03 5.70
N GLU A 146 -23.03 -22.41 4.56
CA GLU A 146 -24.38 -22.97 4.48
C GLU A 146 -24.34 -24.35 3.80
N ASP A 147 -25.43 -25.12 3.88
CA ASP A 147 -25.49 -26.45 3.29
C ASP A 147 -25.41 -26.45 1.75
N ASP A 148 -25.89 -25.36 1.14
CA ASP A 148 -25.97 -25.20 -0.31
C ASP A 148 -24.83 -24.34 -0.90
N GLY A 149 -23.98 -23.76 -0.03
CA GLY A 149 -22.88 -22.91 -0.50
C GLY A 149 -22.11 -22.19 0.61
N VAL A 150 -21.08 -21.50 0.19
CA VAL A 150 -20.24 -20.66 1.06
C VAL A 150 -20.32 -19.22 0.56
N THR A 151 -20.70 -18.33 1.44
CA THR A 151 -20.69 -16.88 1.16
C THR A 151 -19.30 -16.35 1.50
N VAL A 152 -18.65 -15.75 0.50
CA VAL A 152 -17.32 -15.15 0.62
C VAL A 152 -17.41 -13.65 0.36
N ASP A 153 -16.64 -12.89 1.11
CA ASP A 153 -16.51 -11.44 1.01
C ASP A 153 -15.12 -11.13 0.47
N THR A 154 -15.04 -10.47 -0.67
CA THR A 154 -13.80 -10.05 -1.32
C THR A 154 -13.44 -8.60 -1.00
N ASN A 155 -14.23 -7.90 -0.18
CA ASN A 155 -13.87 -6.60 0.32
C ASN A 155 -12.58 -6.65 1.14
N HIS A 156 -11.88 -5.53 1.20
CA HIS A 156 -10.76 -5.42 2.14
C HIS A 156 -11.25 -5.62 3.59
N PRO A 157 -10.52 -6.33 4.48
CA PRO A 157 -10.96 -6.60 5.86
C PRO A 157 -11.32 -5.36 6.69
N TYR A 158 -10.80 -4.21 6.30
CA TYR A 158 -11.09 -2.92 6.93
C TYR A 158 -12.03 -2.02 6.11
N ALA A 159 -12.60 -2.50 5.01
CA ALA A 159 -13.60 -1.77 4.26
C ALA A 159 -14.84 -1.48 5.13
N GLY A 160 -15.38 -0.27 5.02
CA GLY A 160 -16.51 0.18 5.82
C GLY A 160 -16.19 0.54 7.27
N LYS A 161 -14.95 0.36 7.73
CA LYS A 161 -14.55 0.65 9.11
C LYS A 161 -13.87 2.01 9.21
N THR A 162 -14.19 2.76 10.26
CA THR A 162 -13.40 3.93 10.66
C THR A 162 -12.13 3.44 11.33
N LEU A 163 -10.99 3.95 10.88
CA LEU A 163 -9.67 3.54 11.36
C LEU A 163 -9.02 4.67 12.16
N CYS A 164 -8.36 4.31 13.26
CA CYS A 164 -7.60 5.25 14.07
C CYS A 164 -6.16 4.76 14.18
N PHE A 165 -5.23 5.54 13.65
CA PHE A 165 -3.80 5.34 13.79
C PHE A 165 -3.29 6.19 14.94
N THR A 166 -2.54 5.60 15.86
CA THR A 166 -1.81 6.29 16.92
C THR A 166 -0.37 5.81 16.90
N GLY A 167 0.59 6.70 16.96
CA GLY A 167 1.98 6.27 16.90
C GLY A 167 2.99 7.39 17.04
N GLU A 168 4.25 7.04 16.81
CA GLU A 168 5.42 7.91 16.90
C GLU A 168 6.21 7.85 15.59
N VAL A 169 6.69 9.00 15.12
CA VAL A 169 7.61 9.09 13.99
C VAL A 169 9.03 8.82 14.48
N LEU A 170 9.58 7.67 14.14
CA LEU A 170 10.94 7.32 14.54
C LEU A 170 11.98 7.97 13.65
N GLU A 171 11.67 8.19 12.36
CA GLU A 171 12.53 8.87 11.40
C GLU A 171 11.70 9.54 10.30
N ASN A 172 12.10 10.76 9.94
CA ASN A 172 11.55 11.52 8.81
C ASN A 172 12.69 12.36 8.22
N ARG A 173 13.24 11.88 7.11
CA ARG A 173 14.37 12.52 6.40
C ARG A 173 14.19 12.40 4.90
N PRO A 174 14.90 13.20 4.10
CA PRO A 174 15.01 12.97 2.67
C PRO A 174 15.49 11.53 2.38
N ALA A 175 14.88 10.85 1.44
CA ALA A 175 15.33 9.55 0.98
C ALA A 175 16.60 9.74 0.11
N THR A 176 17.53 8.81 0.21
CA THR A 176 18.72 8.82 -0.66
C THR A 176 18.38 8.22 -2.03
N ASP A 177 19.14 8.59 -3.06
CA ASP A 177 18.97 8.03 -4.41
C ASP A 177 19.13 6.51 -4.43
N ASP A 178 20.00 5.96 -3.59
CA ASP A 178 20.21 4.53 -3.45
C ASP A 178 18.97 3.83 -2.87
N GLU A 179 18.34 4.42 -1.85
CA GLU A 179 17.11 3.88 -1.23
C GLU A 179 15.95 3.90 -2.22
N VAL A 180 15.77 5.00 -2.95
CA VAL A 180 14.76 5.11 -4.00
C VAL A 180 15.01 4.10 -5.11
N THR A 181 16.26 3.96 -5.56
CA THR A 181 16.64 3.00 -6.60
C THR A 181 16.41 1.56 -6.15
N ALA A 182 16.73 1.23 -4.90
CA ALA A 182 16.50 -0.09 -4.32
C ALA A 182 15.00 -0.41 -4.25
N LEU A 183 14.18 0.54 -3.83
CA LEU A 183 12.73 0.40 -3.80
C LEU A 183 12.15 0.15 -5.21
N ILE A 184 12.53 0.96 -6.19
CA ILE A 184 12.07 0.80 -7.58
C ILE A 184 12.46 -0.57 -8.13
N LYS A 185 13.69 -1.03 -7.90
CA LYS A 185 14.12 -2.38 -8.31
C LYS A 185 13.28 -3.48 -7.67
N HIS A 186 12.94 -3.33 -6.39
CA HIS A 186 12.09 -4.27 -5.69
C HIS A 186 10.67 -4.29 -6.26
N MET A 187 10.07 -3.13 -6.53
CA MET A 187 8.72 -3.00 -7.08
C MET A 187 8.61 -3.49 -8.54
N THR A 188 9.67 -3.31 -9.35
CA THR A 188 9.66 -3.72 -10.76
C THR A 188 10.08 -5.15 -11.01
N GLY A 189 10.38 -5.91 -9.94
CA GLY A 189 10.82 -7.31 -10.06
C GLY A 189 12.12 -7.48 -10.86
N SER A 190 12.88 -6.38 -11.06
CA SER A 190 14.15 -6.43 -11.78
C SER A 190 15.17 -7.16 -10.92
N CYS A 191 15.43 -8.40 -11.23
CA CYS A 191 16.54 -9.16 -10.65
C CYS A 191 17.86 -8.44 -10.95
N GLY A 192 18.23 -7.54 -10.04
CA GLY A 192 19.50 -6.81 -10.12
C GLY A 192 20.67 -7.74 -9.86
N GLY A 193 21.24 -8.27 -10.92
CA GLY A 193 22.59 -8.76 -10.88
C GLY A 193 22.80 -10.25 -10.93
N CYS A 194 22.61 -10.84 -12.08
CA CYS A 194 23.58 -11.86 -12.50
C CYS A 194 24.92 -11.18 -12.75
N LYS A 195 25.71 -10.89 -11.71
CA LYS A 195 27.15 -10.65 -11.84
C LYS A 195 27.80 -11.98 -12.24
N GLY A 196 27.76 -12.31 -13.53
CA GLY A 196 28.36 -13.55 -13.99
C GLY A 196 28.15 -13.93 -15.44
N CYS A 197 27.51 -13.11 -16.28
CA CYS A 197 27.55 -13.29 -17.72
C CYS A 197 28.54 -12.28 -18.31
N GLY A 198 29.82 -12.54 -18.10
CA GLY A 198 30.90 -12.00 -18.92
C GLY A 198 30.99 -12.83 -20.19
N SER A 199 31.07 -12.15 -21.31
CA SER A 199 31.31 -12.53 -22.70
C SER A 199 30.08 -12.82 -23.57
N GLU A 200 29.85 -11.89 -24.48
CA GLU A 200 29.39 -12.05 -25.87
C GLU A 200 28.48 -13.25 -26.18
N GLY A 201 27.17 -13.04 -26.07
CA GLY A 201 26.16 -13.97 -26.54
C GLY A 201 24.79 -13.33 -26.48
N SER A 202 24.25 -13.00 -27.66
CA SER A 202 22.89 -12.52 -27.86
C SER A 202 21.89 -13.44 -27.18
N CYS A 203 21.06 -12.91 -26.29
CA CYS A 203 19.88 -13.60 -25.78
C CYS A 203 18.84 -13.63 -26.89
N GLU A 204 18.74 -14.76 -27.60
CA GLU A 204 17.55 -15.07 -28.41
C GLU A 204 16.38 -15.40 -27.47
N GLU A 205 15.21 -14.88 -27.83
CA GLU A 205 13.95 -15.07 -27.11
C GLU A 205 13.65 -16.56 -26.93
N GLY A 206 13.40 -16.96 -25.68
CA GLY A 206 12.59 -18.12 -25.36
C GLY A 206 13.26 -19.44 -25.08
N LYS A 207 14.21 -19.52 -24.12
CA LYS A 207 14.46 -20.77 -23.39
C LYS A 207 15.26 -20.50 -22.11
N CYS A 208 14.57 -20.27 -21.02
CA CYS A 208 15.13 -20.53 -19.70
C CYS A 208 15.04 -22.04 -19.45
N GLY A 209 16.16 -22.75 -19.64
CA GLY A 209 16.25 -24.18 -19.36
C GLY A 209 16.09 -24.45 -17.86
N GLU A 210 15.48 -25.60 -17.55
CA GLU A 210 15.40 -26.20 -16.22
C GLU A 210 16.77 -26.29 -15.55
N GLY A 211 17.08 -25.34 -14.70
CA GLY A 211 18.23 -25.29 -13.86
C GLY A 211 17.94 -24.45 -12.64
N GLY A 212 17.48 -25.09 -11.56
CA GLY A 212 17.03 -24.44 -10.34
C GLY A 212 18.07 -23.50 -9.77
N CYS A 213 17.73 -22.23 -9.61
CA CYS A 213 18.40 -21.33 -8.68
C CYS A 213 17.93 -21.68 -7.27
N GLY A 214 18.61 -22.63 -6.66
CA GLY A 214 18.48 -22.91 -5.25
C GLY A 214 19.15 -21.81 -4.44
N GLY A 215 18.40 -21.22 -3.49
CA GLY A 215 18.95 -20.56 -2.33
C GLY A 215 19.09 -19.04 -2.41
N CYS A 216 18.02 -18.34 -2.02
CA CYS A 216 18.14 -17.10 -1.27
C CYS A 216 17.51 -17.34 0.11
N HIS A 217 18.36 -17.54 1.09
CA HIS A 217 18.02 -17.42 2.51
C HIS A 217 18.00 -15.94 2.90
#